data_d78cdc33070ff9ca8a07cd974e79a27d
#
_entry.id   d78cdc33070ff9ca8a07cd974e79a27d
#
_cell.length_a   1.000
_cell.length_b   1.000
_cell.length_c   1.000
_cell.angle_alpha   90.00
_cell.angle_beta   90.00
_cell.angle_gamma   90.00
#
_symmetry.space_group_name_H-M   'P 1'
#
loop_
_entity.id
_entity.type
_entity.pdbx_description
1 polymer ?
#
loop_
_entity_poly.entity_id
_entity_poly.type
_entity_poly.pdbx_seq_one_letter_code
_entity_poly.pdbx_strand_id
1 'polypeptide(L)'
;MPSFIAIYGTIWALLIAYVALGTPIAVRVMSAAYQQLSFDLEECSRVHGASWWQTLWRILIALAWPSFAVGWVLTFFGIMRELSASVLLYSVGSEVLSIVLLRMWENGQAETVSVIGLMMMLLVFLFRWVQLRLIKRYINSL
;
A
#
# COMPACT_ATOMS: atom_id res chain seq x y z
N MET A 1 1.39 -3.70 35.43
CA MET A 1 2.32 -3.53 34.30
C MET A 1 1.49 -3.29 33.06
N PRO A 2 1.73 -2.24 32.29
CA PRO A 2 0.80 -1.79 31.28
C PRO A 2 0.65 -2.79 30.12
N SER A 3 -0.56 -2.88 29.62
CA SER A 3 -1.05 -3.78 28.58
C SER A 3 -0.29 -3.71 27.22
N PHE A 4 0.65 -2.79 27.07
CA PHE A 4 1.49 -2.65 25.89
C PHE A 4 2.44 -3.84 25.67
N ILE A 5 2.87 -4.52 26.77
CA ILE A 5 3.73 -5.70 26.67
C ILE A 5 2.97 -6.91 26.12
N ALA A 6 1.65 -6.94 26.29
CA ALA A 6 0.81 -8.03 25.80
C ALA A 6 0.64 -8.00 24.25
N ILE A 7 0.93 -6.87 23.60
CA ILE A 7 0.82 -6.72 22.13
C ILE A 7 2.12 -7.13 21.42
N TYR A 8 3.26 -7.07 22.15
CA TYR A 8 4.55 -7.45 21.58
C TYR A 8 4.55 -8.93 21.13
N GLY A 9 5.10 -9.19 19.95
CA GLY A 9 5.12 -10.54 19.39
C GLY A 9 3.78 -11.01 18.79
N THR A 10 2.77 -10.15 18.74
CA THR A 10 1.49 -10.48 18.10
C THR A 10 1.41 -9.90 16.69
N ILE A 11 0.51 -10.47 15.88
CA ILE A 11 0.23 -9.95 14.52
C ILE A 11 -0.26 -8.49 14.56
N TRP A 12 -0.86 -8.04 15.67
CA TRP A 12 -1.32 -6.68 15.85
C TRP A 12 -0.17 -5.67 15.98
N ALA A 13 0.93 -6.06 16.65
CA ALA A 13 2.12 -5.21 16.72
C ALA A 13 2.73 -5.01 15.33
N LEU A 14 2.82 -6.09 14.54
CA LEU A 14 3.28 -6.02 13.14
C LEU A 14 2.38 -5.14 12.29
N LEU A 15 1.06 -5.29 12.43
CA LEU A 15 0.09 -4.49 11.69
C LEU A 15 0.23 -3.00 11.99
N ILE A 16 0.33 -2.62 13.26
CA ILE A 16 0.54 -1.22 13.67
C ILE A 16 1.85 -0.68 13.11
N ALA A 17 2.94 -1.45 13.19
CA ALA A 17 4.24 -1.05 12.64
C ALA A 17 4.18 -0.85 11.13
N TYR A 18 3.53 -1.75 10.39
CA TYR A 18 3.39 -1.64 8.95
C TYR A 18 2.51 -0.45 8.53
N VAL A 19 1.44 -0.19 9.25
CA VAL A 19 0.61 1.02 9.02
C VAL A 19 1.45 2.27 9.27
N ALA A 20 2.22 2.33 10.35
CA ALA A 20 3.09 3.46 10.66
C ALA A 20 4.15 3.68 9.57
N LEU A 21 4.80 2.60 9.08
CA LEU A 21 5.81 2.66 8.02
C LEU A 21 5.22 2.99 6.66
N GLY A 22 4.01 2.52 6.35
CA GLY A 22 3.33 2.78 5.09
C GLY A 22 2.71 4.18 5.00
N THR A 23 2.33 4.78 6.13
CA THR A 23 1.66 6.08 6.18
C THR A 23 2.44 7.20 5.49
N PRO A 24 3.75 7.41 5.69
CA PRO A 24 4.50 8.47 5.01
C PRO A 24 4.49 8.35 3.49
N ILE A 25 4.56 7.12 2.98
CA ILE A 25 4.53 6.84 1.53
C ILE A 25 3.13 7.14 0.99
N ALA A 26 2.10 6.63 1.66
CA ALA A 26 0.71 6.84 1.28
C ALA A 26 0.36 8.34 1.25
N VAL A 27 0.74 9.09 2.29
CA VAL A 27 0.53 10.55 2.37
C VAL A 27 1.23 11.28 1.23
N ARG A 28 2.49 10.95 0.92
CA ARG A 28 3.24 11.57 -0.18
C ARG A 28 2.57 11.33 -1.53
N VAL A 29 2.15 10.11 -1.81
CA VAL A 29 1.49 9.78 -3.07
C VAL A 29 0.15 10.50 -3.20
N MET A 30 -0.64 10.53 -2.13
CA MET A 30 -1.92 11.25 -2.12
C MET A 30 -1.75 12.76 -2.24
N SER A 31 -0.75 13.34 -1.55
CA SER A 31 -0.44 14.77 -1.67
C SER A 31 -0.02 15.14 -3.09
N ALA A 32 0.82 14.30 -3.73
CA ALA A 32 1.22 14.52 -5.12
C ALA A 32 0.03 14.40 -6.08
N ALA A 33 -0.86 13.46 -5.84
CA ALA A 33 -2.09 13.32 -6.64
C ALA A 33 -3.00 14.55 -6.49
N TYR A 34 -3.18 15.02 -5.25
CA TYR A 34 -4.00 16.20 -4.97
C TYR A 34 -3.43 17.47 -5.62
N GLN A 35 -2.12 17.67 -5.61
CA GLN A 35 -1.46 18.81 -6.23
C GLN A 35 -1.61 18.85 -7.76
N GLN A 36 -1.90 17.73 -8.40
CA GLN A 36 -2.17 17.64 -9.84
C GLN A 36 -3.62 18.01 -10.19
N LEU A 37 -4.51 18.06 -9.19
CA LEU A 37 -5.88 18.50 -9.39
C LEU A 37 -5.89 20.02 -9.41
N SER A 38 -6.37 20.63 -10.51
CA SER A 38 -6.48 22.08 -10.61
C SER A 38 -7.53 22.60 -9.62
N PHE A 39 -7.21 23.68 -8.92
CA PHE A 39 -8.15 24.38 -8.03
C PHE A 39 -9.41 24.85 -8.78
N ASP A 40 -9.28 25.10 -10.08
CA ASP A 40 -10.38 25.53 -10.97
C ASP A 40 -11.55 24.54 -10.96
N LEU A 41 -11.30 23.24 -10.78
CA LEU A 41 -12.35 22.21 -10.72
C LEU A 41 -13.22 22.36 -9.48
N GLU A 42 -12.61 22.71 -8.35
CA GLU A 42 -13.34 22.94 -7.11
C GLU A 42 -14.17 24.24 -7.21
N GLU A 43 -13.61 25.31 -7.75
CA GLU A 43 -14.30 26.58 -7.98
C GLU A 43 -15.45 26.42 -8.97
N CYS A 44 -15.22 25.77 -10.10
CA CYS A 44 -16.28 25.49 -11.08
C CYS A 44 -17.44 24.72 -10.46
N SER A 45 -17.15 23.71 -9.64
CA SER A 45 -18.19 22.91 -9.01
C SER A 45 -19.04 23.74 -8.02
N ARG A 46 -18.40 24.64 -7.29
CA ARG A 46 -19.08 25.57 -6.36
C ARG A 46 -19.96 26.57 -7.09
N VAL A 47 -19.48 27.12 -8.21
CA VAL A 47 -20.27 28.04 -9.05
C VAL A 47 -21.53 27.36 -9.58
N HIS A 48 -21.49 26.05 -9.86
CA HIS A 48 -22.64 25.26 -10.28
C HIS A 48 -23.52 24.78 -9.10
N GLY A 49 -23.28 25.28 -7.88
CA GLY A 49 -24.12 24.97 -6.69
C GLY A 49 -23.89 23.60 -6.07
N ALA A 50 -22.81 22.91 -6.41
CA ALA A 50 -22.49 21.64 -5.78
C ALA A 50 -22.08 21.85 -4.32
N SER A 51 -22.59 20.98 -3.43
CA SER A 51 -22.14 20.97 -2.05
C SER A 51 -20.70 20.44 -1.94
N TRP A 52 -19.98 20.80 -0.87
CA TRP A 52 -18.63 20.34 -0.62
C TRP A 52 -18.50 18.79 -0.68
N TRP A 53 -19.46 18.06 -0.09
CA TRP A 53 -19.51 16.60 -0.14
C TRP A 53 -19.68 16.05 -1.56
N GLN A 54 -20.49 16.71 -2.39
CA GLN A 54 -20.68 16.31 -3.78
C GLN A 54 -19.42 16.53 -4.59
N THR A 55 -18.73 17.64 -4.41
CA THR A 55 -17.44 17.93 -5.04
C THR A 55 -16.40 16.92 -4.62
N LEU A 56 -16.28 16.62 -3.33
CA LEU A 56 -15.33 15.65 -2.80
C LEU A 56 -15.53 14.26 -3.42
N TRP A 57 -16.75 13.72 -3.34
CA TRP A 57 -17.00 12.34 -3.76
C TRP A 57 -17.09 12.16 -5.27
N ARG A 58 -17.69 13.11 -5.99
CA ARG A 58 -17.92 12.97 -7.43
C ARG A 58 -16.76 13.46 -8.29
N ILE A 59 -15.98 14.41 -7.80
CA ILE A 59 -14.90 15.03 -8.58
C ILE A 59 -13.54 14.64 -8.01
N LEU A 60 -13.22 15.02 -6.77
CA LEU A 60 -11.88 14.88 -6.24
C LEU A 60 -11.49 13.40 -6.04
N ILE A 61 -12.34 12.59 -5.43
CA ILE A 61 -12.06 11.17 -5.22
C ILE A 61 -12.06 10.41 -6.55
N ALA A 62 -12.99 10.71 -7.45
CA ALA A 62 -13.03 10.06 -8.76
C ALA A 62 -11.76 10.32 -9.57
N LEU A 63 -11.26 11.56 -9.58
CA LEU A 63 -10.01 11.92 -10.25
C LEU A 63 -8.77 11.39 -9.55
N ALA A 64 -8.77 11.35 -8.21
CA ALA A 64 -7.65 10.84 -7.41
C ALA A 64 -7.56 9.30 -7.39
N TRP A 65 -8.64 8.60 -7.75
CA TRP A 65 -8.72 7.14 -7.67
C TRP A 65 -7.57 6.39 -8.36
N PRO A 66 -7.16 6.73 -9.60
CA PRO A 66 -6.03 6.07 -10.24
C PRO A 66 -4.73 6.23 -9.46
N SER A 67 -4.47 7.43 -8.91
CA SER A 67 -3.28 7.72 -8.10
C SER A 67 -3.33 6.99 -6.76
N PHE A 68 -4.51 6.93 -6.13
CA PHE A 68 -4.72 6.13 -4.93
C PHE A 68 -4.39 4.65 -5.18
N ALA A 69 -4.87 4.06 -6.26
CA ALA A 69 -4.59 2.68 -6.62
C ALA A 69 -3.08 2.43 -6.82
N VAL A 70 -2.37 3.35 -7.47
CA VAL A 70 -0.90 3.28 -7.62
C VAL A 70 -0.21 3.35 -6.26
N GLY A 71 -0.59 4.31 -5.42
CA GLY A 71 -0.02 4.49 -4.08
C GLY A 71 -0.24 3.29 -3.18
N TRP A 72 -1.44 2.70 -3.23
CA TRP A 72 -1.77 1.51 -2.46
C TRP A 72 -0.87 0.32 -2.85
N VAL A 73 -0.70 0.08 -4.16
CA VAL A 73 0.17 -0.99 -4.67
C VAL A 73 1.62 -0.77 -4.24
N LEU A 74 2.15 0.45 -4.39
CA LEU A 74 3.52 0.75 -3.99
C LEU A 74 3.74 0.54 -2.49
N THR A 75 2.80 0.98 -1.66
CA THR A 75 2.86 0.80 -0.20
C THR A 75 2.76 -0.68 0.17
N PHE A 76 1.84 -1.42 -0.43
CA PHE A 76 1.65 -2.84 -0.17
C PHE A 76 2.92 -3.65 -0.46
N PHE A 77 3.52 -3.47 -1.64
CA PHE A 77 4.75 -4.18 -1.98
C PHE A 77 5.97 -3.68 -1.21
N GLY A 78 5.99 -2.41 -0.81
CA GLY A 78 6.99 -1.88 0.12
C GLY A 78 6.96 -2.62 1.45
N ILE A 79 5.77 -2.77 2.02
CA ILE A 79 5.55 -3.47 3.30
C ILE A 79 5.85 -4.97 3.19
N MET A 80 5.50 -5.63 2.08
CA MET A 80 5.81 -7.07 1.89
C MET A 80 7.31 -7.37 1.97
N ARG A 81 8.16 -6.40 1.63
CA ARG A 81 9.62 -6.51 1.66
C ARG A 81 10.24 -5.97 2.95
N GLU A 82 9.41 -5.48 3.87
CA GLU A 82 9.90 -4.89 5.11
C GLU A 82 10.42 -5.98 6.05
N LEU A 83 11.72 -5.97 6.25
CA LEU A 83 12.43 -6.93 7.08
C LEU A 83 12.73 -6.37 8.48
N SER A 84 13.07 -5.09 8.56
CA SER A 84 13.58 -4.48 9.81
C SER A 84 12.57 -4.52 10.94
N ALA A 85 11.35 -4.03 10.68
CA ALA A 85 10.26 -4.08 11.66
C ALA A 85 9.83 -5.54 11.94
N SER A 86 9.84 -6.38 10.89
CA SER A 86 9.47 -7.80 11.01
C SER A 86 10.41 -8.55 11.97
N VAL A 87 11.72 -8.38 11.81
CA VAL A 87 12.73 -9.05 12.67
C VAL A 87 12.60 -8.62 14.13
N LEU A 88 12.25 -7.36 14.38
CA LEU A 88 12.12 -6.84 15.74
C LEU A 88 10.82 -7.27 16.44
N LEU A 89 9.75 -7.47 15.68
CA LEU A 89 8.40 -7.61 16.24
C LEU A 89 7.80 -9.00 16.06
N TYR A 90 8.42 -9.89 15.25
CA TYR A 90 7.88 -11.22 15.06
C TYR A 90 8.04 -12.11 16.30
N SER A 91 7.16 -13.07 16.43
CA SER A 91 7.29 -14.18 17.39
C SER A 91 6.85 -15.49 16.74
N VAL A 92 7.05 -16.58 17.45
CA VAL A 92 6.59 -17.91 17.00
C VAL A 92 5.08 -17.88 16.80
N GLY A 93 4.62 -18.15 15.56
CA GLY A 93 3.20 -18.10 15.18
C GLY A 93 2.75 -16.79 14.53
N SER A 94 3.62 -15.75 14.49
CA SER A 94 3.36 -14.49 13.73
C SER A 94 4.40 -14.27 12.64
N GLU A 95 4.89 -15.33 12.02
CA GLU A 95 5.92 -15.26 10.98
C GLU A 95 5.36 -14.67 9.70
N VAL A 96 6.04 -13.65 9.18
CA VAL A 96 5.74 -13.03 7.91
C VAL A 96 6.71 -13.50 6.83
N LEU A 97 6.35 -13.30 5.57
CA LEU A 97 7.11 -13.82 4.43
C LEU A 97 8.58 -13.39 4.42
N SER A 98 8.89 -12.16 4.83
CA SER A 98 10.25 -11.64 4.92
C SER A 98 11.10 -12.43 5.94
N ILE A 99 10.52 -12.84 7.07
CA ILE A 99 11.20 -13.66 8.09
C ILE A 99 11.43 -15.09 7.59
N VAL A 100 10.43 -15.66 6.91
CA VAL A 100 10.57 -17.01 6.32
C VAL A 100 11.71 -17.03 5.28
N LEU A 101 11.78 -16.02 4.42
CA LEU A 101 12.85 -15.89 3.44
C LEU A 101 14.22 -15.74 4.10
N LEU A 102 14.32 -14.93 5.16
CA LEU A 102 15.57 -14.77 5.92
C LEU A 102 16.04 -16.09 6.51
N ARG A 103 15.16 -16.84 7.19
CA ARG A 103 15.50 -18.15 7.75
C ARG A 103 15.93 -19.17 6.69
N MET A 104 15.23 -19.20 5.55
CA MET A 104 15.62 -20.09 4.44
C MET A 104 17.00 -19.74 3.91
N TRP A 105 17.31 -18.43 3.81
CA TRP A 105 18.63 -17.96 3.41
C TRP A 105 19.70 -18.39 4.42
N GLU A 106 19.49 -18.18 5.72
CA GLU A 106 20.42 -18.58 6.79
C GLU A 106 20.65 -20.11 6.84
N ASN A 107 19.63 -20.89 6.49
CA ASN A 107 19.72 -22.34 6.37
C ASN A 107 20.38 -22.83 5.08
N GLY A 108 20.92 -21.94 4.24
CA GLY A 108 21.58 -22.28 3.00
C GLY A 108 20.66 -22.72 1.85
N GLN A 109 19.35 -22.48 1.97
CA GLN A 109 18.36 -22.84 0.95
C GLN A 109 18.20 -21.76 -0.13
N ALA A 110 19.31 -21.36 -0.72
CA ALA A 110 19.35 -20.26 -1.72
C ALA A 110 18.46 -20.53 -2.94
N GLU A 111 18.31 -21.79 -3.33
CA GLU A 111 17.44 -22.20 -4.44
C GLU A 111 15.98 -21.89 -4.15
N THR A 112 15.50 -22.28 -2.96
CA THR A 112 14.12 -22.05 -2.53
C THR A 112 13.83 -20.56 -2.38
N VAL A 113 14.75 -19.79 -1.83
CA VAL A 113 14.64 -18.33 -1.72
C VAL A 113 14.53 -17.69 -3.11
N SER A 114 15.33 -18.17 -4.08
CA SER A 114 15.29 -17.67 -5.47
C SER A 114 13.94 -17.95 -6.13
N VAL A 115 13.38 -19.15 -5.94
CA VAL A 115 12.05 -19.51 -6.47
C VAL A 115 10.96 -18.63 -5.88
N ILE A 116 10.95 -18.44 -4.55
CA ILE A 116 9.97 -17.58 -3.89
C ILE A 116 10.12 -16.13 -4.37
N GLY A 117 11.36 -15.64 -4.51
CA GLY A 117 11.64 -14.31 -5.05
C GLY A 117 11.07 -14.09 -6.46
N LEU A 118 11.25 -15.10 -7.35
CA LEU A 118 10.66 -15.08 -8.69
C LEU A 118 9.13 -15.09 -8.65
N MET A 119 8.53 -15.90 -7.78
CA MET A 119 7.08 -15.93 -7.60
C MET A 119 6.55 -14.57 -7.12
N MET A 120 7.23 -13.93 -6.15
CA MET A 120 6.87 -12.58 -5.70
C MET A 120 6.97 -11.57 -6.86
N MET A 121 8.03 -11.64 -7.67
CA MET A 121 8.18 -10.74 -8.82
C MET A 121 7.05 -10.93 -9.84
N LEU A 122 6.70 -12.16 -10.18
CA LEU A 122 5.57 -12.47 -11.05
C LEU A 122 4.24 -11.93 -10.50
N LEU A 123 4.02 -12.08 -9.20
CA LEU A 123 2.83 -11.56 -8.51
C LEU A 123 2.73 -10.04 -8.62
N VAL A 124 3.85 -9.33 -8.43
CA VAL A 124 3.94 -7.87 -8.60
C VAL A 124 3.60 -7.47 -10.03
N PHE A 125 4.18 -8.14 -11.03
CA PHE A 125 3.91 -7.86 -12.44
C PHE A 125 2.44 -8.10 -12.80
N LEU A 126 1.88 -9.21 -12.34
CA LEU A 126 0.48 -9.57 -12.61
C LEU A 126 -0.47 -8.54 -11.98
N PHE A 127 -0.20 -8.13 -10.74
CA PHE A 127 -1.00 -7.13 -10.04
C PHE A 127 -0.92 -5.77 -10.74
N ARG A 128 0.30 -5.37 -11.17
CA ARG A 128 0.51 -4.14 -11.93
C ARG A 128 -0.21 -4.16 -13.27
N TRP A 129 -0.17 -5.28 -13.97
CA TRP A 129 -0.86 -5.45 -15.25
C TRP A 129 -2.39 -5.34 -15.11
N VAL A 130 -2.96 -6.02 -14.11
CA VAL A 130 -4.39 -5.92 -13.79
C VAL A 130 -4.77 -4.48 -13.45
N GLN A 131 -3.98 -3.80 -12.62
CA GLN A 131 -4.20 -2.41 -12.25
C GLN A 131 -4.22 -1.50 -13.47
N LEU A 132 -3.25 -1.62 -14.37
CA LEU A 132 -3.20 -0.83 -15.60
C LEU A 132 -4.42 -1.07 -16.50
N ARG A 133 -4.91 -2.30 -16.58
CA ARG A 133 -6.14 -2.61 -17.33
C ARG A 133 -7.38 -1.98 -16.70
N LEU A 134 -7.49 -2.02 -15.38
CA LEU A 134 -8.62 -1.40 -14.67
C LEU A 134 -8.62 0.12 -14.82
N ILE A 135 -7.46 0.77 -14.69
CA ILE A 135 -7.32 2.21 -14.89
C ILE A 135 -7.69 2.61 -16.33
N LYS A 136 -7.20 1.86 -17.33
CA LYS A 136 -7.57 2.12 -18.74
C LYS A 136 -9.07 1.98 -18.99
N ARG A 137 -9.73 0.98 -18.40
CA ARG A 137 -11.19 0.82 -18.51
C ARG A 137 -11.92 1.99 -17.86
N TYR A 138 -11.47 2.43 -16.70
CA TYR A 138 -12.07 3.56 -15.98
C TYR A 138 -11.95 4.87 -16.79
N ILE A 139 -10.79 5.15 -17.38
CA ILE A 139 -10.58 6.34 -18.22
C ILE A 139 -11.43 6.31 -19.48
N ASN A 140 -11.62 5.14 -20.10
CA ASN A 140 -12.43 5.00 -21.31
C ASN A 140 -13.95 5.02 -21.04
N SER A 141 -14.37 4.98 -19.77
CA SER A 141 -15.79 5.07 -19.36
C SER A 141 -16.21 6.47 -18.92
N LEU A 142 -15.27 7.41 -18.82
CA LEU A 142 -15.48 8.85 -18.59
C LEU A 142 -15.58 9.62 -19.91
#